data_236233bc2b2fc675e551a9641246aa16
#
_entry.id   236233bc2b2fc675e551a9641246aa16
#
_cell.length_a   1.000
_cell.length_b   1.000
_cell.length_c   1.000
_cell.angle_alpha   90.00
_cell.angle_beta   90.00
_cell.angle_gamma   90.00
#
_symmetry.space_group_name_H-M   'P 1'
#
loop_
_entity.id
_entity.type
_entity.pdbx_description
1 polymer ?
#
loop_
_entity_poly.entity_id
_entity_poly.type
_entity_poly.pdbx_seq_one_letter_code
_entity_poly.pdbx_strand_id
1 'polypeptide(L)'
;LLTWVVCAVGLCGAELAYWLPLKKRRNFTMRTALNFIAAVPFAQVIIRANSGHTEPAMLLVIYGGYFVWAAVSTHLCTLLDWPGSAYCSIWIVLTTESAYELWRALIWTAQALGMRHLPLNSTPMLLGQLGFTVACCVAVRYTVARTMPEDGIYHIGPRQLGSAGLLGAIFVFQFFALQTSLRVGLQ
;
A
#
# COMPACT_ATOMS: atom_id res chain seq x y z
N LEU A 1 8.17 -17.28 -1.14
CA LEU A 1 7.18 -17.10 -2.20
C LEU A 1 5.88 -16.51 -1.65
N LEU A 2 5.27 -17.13 -0.62
CA LEU A 2 3.98 -16.70 -0.05
C LEU A 2 4.01 -15.23 0.40
N THR A 3 5.07 -14.79 1.06
CA THR A 3 5.23 -13.38 1.49
C THR A 3 5.16 -12.41 0.30
N TRP A 4 5.79 -12.74 -0.82
CA TRP A 4 5.75 -11.90 -2.02
C TRP A 4 4.35 -11.81 -2.64
N VAL A 5 3.64 -12.96 -2.65
CA VAL A 5 2.26 -13.01 -3.12
C VAL A 5 1.35 -12.17 -2.22
N VAL A 6 1.48 -12.28 -0.90
CA VAL A 6 0.71 -11.49 0.06
C VAL A 6 0.93 -9.99 -0.15
N CYS A 7 2.18 -9.55 -0.30
CA CYS A 7 2.51 -8.15 -0.58
C CYS A 7 1.95 -7.68 -1.93
N ALA A 8 2.12 -8.48 -2.99
CA ALA A 8 1.59 -8.15 -4.31
C ALA A 8 0.06 -8.05 -4.31
N VAL A 9 -0.63 -9.00 -3.65
CA VAL A 9 -2.09 -8.96 -3.52
C VAL A 9 -2.54 -7.77 -2.68
N GLY A 10 -1.80 -7.40 -1.63
CA GLY A 10 -2.09 -6.21 -0.84
C GLY A 10 -2.02 -4.93 -1.68
N LEU A 11 -0.93 -4.75 -2.43
CA LEU A 11 -0.74 -3.60 -3.31
C LEU A 11 -1.83 -3.55 -4.38
N CYS A 12 -2.02 -4.63 -5.12
CA CYS A 12 -3.03 -4.69 -6.19
C CYS A 12 -4.46 -4.59 -5.66
N GLY A 13 -4.74 -5.08 -4.46
CA GLY A 13 -6.03 -4.92 -3.78
C GLY A 13 -6.31 -3.46 -3.46
N ALA A 14 -5.32 -2.73 -2.94
CA ALA A 14 -5.43 -1.29 -2.71
C ALA A 14 -5.61 -0.54 -4.04
N GLU A 15 -4.80 -0.83 -5.07
CA GLU A 15 -4.96 -0.26 -6.39
C GLU A 15 -6.40 -0.46 -6.94
N LEU A 16 -6.92 -1.68 -6.88
CA LEU A 16 -8.29 -1.98 -7.31
C LEU A 16 -9.35 -1.22 -6.51
N ALA A 17 -9.17 -1.07 -5.19
CA ALA A 17 -10.09 -0.33 -4.35
C ALA A 17 -10.28 1.12 -4.85
N TYR A 18 -9.20 1.75 -5.34
CA TYR A 18 -9.23 3.10 -5.90
C TYR A 18 -9.62 3.13 -7.38
N TRP A 19 -9.20 2.14 -8.20
CA TRP A 19 -9.48 2.16 -9.65
C TRP A 19 -10.92 1.81 -10.01
N LEU A 20 -11.57 0.93 -9.24
CA LEU A 20 -12.91 0.46 -9.57
C LEU A 20 -13.96 1.57 -9.71
N PRO A 21 -13.97 2.64 -8.89
CA PRO A 21 -14.88 3.76 -9.07
C PRO A 21 -14.49 4.71 -10.20
N LEU A 22 -13.21 4.71 -10.62
CA LEU A 22 -12.70 5.64 -11.62
C LEU A 22 -13.08 5.25 -13.05
N LYS A 23 -13.06 6.22 -13.95
CA LYS A 23 -13.24 5.99 -15.38
C LYS A 23 -12.05 5.23 -15.94
N LYS A 24 -12.33 4.09 -16.56
CA LYS A 24 -11.33 3.10 -16.97
C LYS A 24 -10.87 3.33 -18.40
N ARG A 25 -9.58 3.05 -18.68
CA ARG A 25 -9.07 3.00 -20.05
C ARG A 25 -9.56 1.74 -20.77
N ARG A 26 -9.51 1.77 -22.11
CA ARG A 26 -9.75 0.60 -22.95
C ARG A 26 -8.85 -0.56 -22.51
N ASN A 27 -9.39 -1.77 -22.50
CA ASN A 27 -8.71 -3.00 -22.06
C ASN A 27 -8.27 -2.97 -20.58
N PHE A 28 -9.07 -2.35 -19.69
CA PHE A 28 -8.79 -2.27 -18.26
C PHE A 28 -8.45 -3.63 -17.64
N THR A 29 -9.25 -4.67 -17.92
CA THR A 29 -9.05 -6.01 -17.36
C THR A 29 -7.67 -6.60 -17.74
N MET A 30 -7.27 -6.44 -19.01
CA MET A 30 -5.95 -6.92 -19.47
C MET A 30 -4.82 -6.13 -18.79
N ARG A 31 -4.95 -4.81 -18.68
CA ARG A 31 -3.95 -3.93 -18.03
C ARG A 31 -3.82 -4.28 -16.55
N THR A 32 -4.94 -4.49 -15.87
CA THR A 32 -4.95 -4.91 -14.48
C THR A 32 -4.30 -6.29 -14.32
N ALA A 33 -4.59 -7.26 -15.18
CA ALA A 33 -3.95 -8.56 -15.14
C ALA A 33 -2.43 -8.48 -15.33
N LEU A 34 -1.97 -7.67 -16.27
CA LEU A 34 -0.53 -7.42 -16.48
C LEU A 34 0.11 -6.74 -15.25
N ASN A 35 -0.58 -5.78 -14.63
CA ASN A 35 -0.12 -5.15 -13.40
C ASN A 35 0.04 -6.18 -12.27
N PHE A 36 -0.93 -7.08 -12.09
CA PHE A 36 -0.83 -8.17 -11.10
C PHE A 36 0.38 -9.08 -11.35
N ILE A 37 0.61 -9.47 -12.60
CA ILE A 37 1.76 -10.29 -12.96
C ILE A 37 3.07 -9.57 -12.65
N ALA A 38 3.15 -8.29 -12.96
CA ALA A 38 4.36 -7.49 -12.74
C ALA A 38 4.55 -7.09 -11.26
N ALA A 39 3.48 -7.03 -10.46
CA ALA A 39 3.55 -6.71 -9.03
C ALA A 39 4.30 -7.78 -8.21
N VAL A 40 4.25 -9.05 -8.63
CA VAL A 40 4.95 -10.13 -7.90
C VAL A 40 6.47 -9.96 -7.93
N PRO A 41 7.15 -9.82 -9.08
CA PRO A 41 8.59 -9.56 -9.11
C PRO A 41 8.93 -8.19 -8.51
N PHE A 42 8.08 -7.17 -8.64
CA PHE A 42 8.25 -5.89 -7.98
C PHE A 42 8.28 -6.04 -6.46
N ALA A 43 7.29 -6.73 -5.87
CA ALA A 43 7.25 -7.02 -4.44
C ALA A 43 8.50 -7.81 -3.98
N GLN A 44 8.99 -8.75 -4.80
CA GLN A 44 10.22 -9.48 -4.51
C GLN A 44 11.44 -8.55 -4.40
N VAL A 45 11.58 -7.61 -5.34
CA VAL A 45 12.69 -6.63 -5.32
C VAL A 45 12.61 -5.76 -4.07
N ILE A 46 11.42 -5.23 -3.75
CA ILE A 46 11.20 -4.40 -2.58
C ILE A 46 11.52 -5.14 -1.27
N ILE A 47 11.01 -6.37 -1.11
CA ILE A 47 11.27 -7.15 0.10
C ILE A 47 12.76 -7.48 0.25
N ARG A 48 13.46 -7.81 -0.84
CA ARG A 48 14.90 -8.05 -0.81
C ARG A 48 15.69 -6.80 -0.47
N ALA A 49 15.31 -5.65 -1.04
CA ALA A 49 15.92 -4.37 -0.71
C ALA A 49 15.73 -4.01 0.77
N ASN A 50 14.55 -4.33 1.34
CA ASN A 50 14.24 -4.04 2.75
C ASN A 50 14.90 -5.04 3.74
N SER A 51 15.20 -6.27 3.33
CA SER A 51 15.69 -7.33 4.22
C SER A 51 17.14 -7.17 4.70
N GLY A 52 17.91 -6.28 4.10
CA GLY A 52 19.33 -6.08 4.44
C GLY A 52 19.72 -4.68 4.87
N HIS A 53 18.85 -3.70 4.69
CA HIS A 53 19.20 -2.29 4.83
C HIS A 53 18.27 -1.55 5.78
N THR A 54 18.87 -0.85 6.74
CA THR A 54 18.17 -0.04 7.74
C THR A 54 18.43 1.45 7.56
N GLU A 55 19.10 1.80 6.45
CA GLU A 55 19.44 3.18 6.18
C GLU A 55 18.21 3.98 5.71
N PRO A 56 18.04 5.21 6.20
CA PRO A 56 16.94 6.09 5.82
C PRO A 56 16.81 6.30 4.31
N ALA A 57 17.95 6.40 3.63
CA ALA A 57 18.00 6.57 2.19
C ALA A 57 17.36 5.39 1.44
N MET A 58 17.56 4.16 1.91
CA MET A 58 16.97 2.98 1.28
C MET A 58 15.45 2.92 1.47
N LEU A 59 14.93 3.35 2.62
CA LEU A 59 13.50 3.45 2.85
C LEU A 59 12.85 4.46 1.90
N LEU A 60 13.48 5.61 1.66
CA LEU A 60 13.02 6.58 0.67
C LEU A 60 12.97 5.98 -0.74
N VAL A 61 13.97 5.18 -1.12
CA VAL A 61 14.00 4.49 -2.42
C VAL A 61 12.86 3.46 -2.51
N ILE A 62 12.60 2.72 -1.44
CA ILE A 62 11.53 1.72 -1.39
C ILE A 62 10.16 2.39 -1.50
N TYR A 63 9.86 3.38 -0.67
CA TYR A 63 8.58 4.09 -0.71
C TYR A 63 8.42 4.92 -1.99
N GLY A 64 9.50 5.53 -2.47
CA GLY A 64 9.52 6.19 -3.78
C GLY A 64 9.21 5.21 -4.92
N GLY A 65 9.76 4.00 -4.87
CA GLY A 65 9.46 2.92 -5.80
C GLY A 65 7.98 2.50 -5.77
N TYR A 66 7.41 2.31 -4.58
CA TYR A 66 5.98 2.02 -4.41
C TYR A 66 5.09 3.15 -4.98
N PHE A 67 5.44 4.38 -4.65
CA PHE A 67 4.71 5.55 -5.15
C PHE A 67 4.75 5.64 -6.67
N VAL A 68 5.93 5.52 -7.28
CA VAL A 68 6.10 5.56 -8.75
C VAL A 68 5.35 4.41 -9.40
N TRP A 69 5.46 3.19 -8.86
CA TRP A 69 4.69 2.04 -9.32
C TRP A 69 3.19 2.32 -9.33
N ALA A 70 2.63 2.73 -8.18
CA ALA A 70 1.21 2.99 -8.03
C ALA A 70 0.74 4.16 -8.92
N ALA A 71 1.56 5.21 -9.13
CA ALA A 71 1.22 6.32 -10.02
C ALA A 71 1.19 5.90 -11.48
N VAL A 72 2.20 5.15 -11.93
CA VAL A 72 2.28 4.65 -13.32
C VAL A 72 1.15 3.66 -13.61
N SER A 73 0.93 2.68 -12.73
CA SER A 73 -0.14 1.69 -12.90
C SER A 73 -1.53 2.35 -12.87
N THR A 74 -1.77 3.32 -11.98
CA THR A 74 -3.02 4.10 -11.97
C THR A 74 -3.21 4.86 -13.27
N HIS A 75 -2.18 5.55 -13.77
CA HIS A 75 -2.26 6.28 -15.04
C HIS A 75 -2.50 5.35 -16.23
N LEU A 76 -1.90 4.15 -16.23
CA LEU A 76 -2.09 3.16 -17.29
C LEU A 76 -3.46 2.50 -17.28
N CYS A 77 -4.08 2.32 -16.12
CA CYS A 77 -5.35 1.62 -15.97
C CYS A 77 -6.58 2.54 -15.99
N THR A 78 -6.43 3.80 -15.60
CA THR A 78 -7.52 4.78 -15.50
C THR A 78 -7.36 5.94 -16.47
N LEU A 79 -8.40 6.77 -16.60
CA LEU A 79 -8.36 7.99 -17.43
C LEU A 79 -7.88 9.22 -16.65
N LEU A 80 -7.32 9.02 -15.44
CA LEU A 80 -6.74 10.13 -14.68
C LEU A 80 -5.52 10.72 -15.40
N ASP A 81 -5.36 12.02 -15.24
CA ASP A 81 -4.12 12.73 -15.57
C ASP A 81 -2.99 12.38 -14.59
N TRP A 82 -1.78 12.89 -14.82
CA TRP A 82 -0.64 12.62 -13.95
C TRP A 82 -0.83 13.15 -12.52
N PRO A 83 -1.34 14.38 -12.28
CA PRO A 83 -1.63 14.86 -10.92
C PRO A 83 -2.66 14.00 -10.19
N GLY A 84 -3.73 13.58 -10.87
CA GLY A 84 -4.74 12.68 -10.31
C GLY A 84 -4.17 11.29 -10.00
N SER A 85 -3.34 10.76 -10.88
CA SER A 85 -2.66 9.47 -10.67
C SER A 85 -1.69 9.53 -9.50
N ALA A 86 -0.91 10.60 -9.37
CA ALA A 86 -0.01 10.85 -8.24
C ALA A 86 -0.79 11.00 -6.93
N TYR A 87 -1.91 11.70 -6.93
CA TYR A 87 -2.78 11.81 -5.77
C TYR A 87 -3.32 10.44 -5.33
N CYS A 88 -3.87 9.65 -6.25
CA CYS A 88 -4.35 8.30 -5.96
C CYS A 88 -3.24 7.39 -5.44
N SER A 89 -2.02 7.49 -5.98
CA SER A 89 -0.90 6.65 -5.55
C SER A 89 -0.49 6.90 -4.10
N ILE A 90 -0.58 8.14 -3.61
CA ILE A 90 -0.34 8.45 -2.20
C ILE A 90 -1.31 7.64 -1.33
N TRP A 91 -2.60 7.67 -1.65
CA TRP A 91 -3.62 6.96 -0.89
C TRP A 91 -3.51 5.44 -1.01
N ILE A 92 -3.12 4.92 -2.18
CA ILE A 92 -2.86 3.49 -2.39
C ILE A 92 -1.73 3.02 -1.47
N VAL A 93 -0.60 3.74 -1.46
CA VAL A 93 0.55 3.41 -0.60
C VAL A 93 0.17 3.50 0.87
N LEU A 94 -0.49 4.59 1.28
CA LEU A 94 -0.96 4.76 2.66
C LEU A 94 -1.92 3.65 3.10
N THR A 95 -2.83 3.22 2.23
CA THR A 95 -3.76 2.12 2.52
C THR A 95 -3.04 0.80 2.71
N THR A 96 -2.08 0.49 1.83
CA THR A 96 -1.31 -0.76 1.89
C THR A 96 -0.48 -0.83 3.18
N GLU A 97 0.24 0.25 3.49
CA GLU A 97 1.10 0.31 4.68
C GLU A 97 0.27 0.36 5.97
N SER A 98 -0.82 1.12 6.00
CA SER A 98 -1.71 1.16 7.16
C SER A 98 -2.33 -0.21 7.46
N ALA A 99 -2.75 -0.95 6.44
CA ALA A 99 -3.28 -2.31 6.63
C ALA A 99 -2.21 -3.26 7.21
N TYR A 100 -0.97 -3.15 6.73
CA TYR A 100 0.14 -3.94 7.25
C TYR A 100 0.45 -3.62 8.72
N GLU A 101 0.56 -2.34 9.07
CA GLU A 101 0.88 -1.91 10.43
C GLU A 101 -0.26 -2.19 11.43
N LEU A 102 -1.51 -2.01 11.01
CA LEU A 102 -2.66 -2.39 11.85
C LEU A 102 -2.68 -3.90 12.13
N TRP A 103 -2.36 -4.73 11.13
CA TRP A 103 -2.23 -6.17 11.34
C TRP A 103 -1.13 -6.49 12.36
N ARG A 104 0.05 -5.88 12.23
CA ARG A 104 1.14 -6.05 13.19
C ARG A 104 0.74 -5.63 14.61
N ALA A 105 0.10 -4.46 14.74
CA ALA A 105 -0.37 -3.96 16.02
C ALA A 105 -1.38 -4.92 16.67
N LEU A 106 -2.32 -5.47 15.90
CA LEU A 106 -3.27 -6.48 16.38
C LEU A 106 -2.56 -7.73 16.91
N ILE A 107 -1.58 -8.26 16.16
CA ILE A 107 -0.82 -9.44 16.57
C ILE A 107 -0.01 -9.15 17.85
N TRP A 108 0.66 -8.01 17.95
CA TRP A 108 1.41 -7.66 19.15
C TRP A 108 0.50 -7.50 20.38
N THR A 109 -0.65 -6.87 20.20
CA THR A 109 -1.66 -6.75 21.27
C THR A 109 -2.14 -8.12 21.72
N ALA A 110 -2.45 -9.02 20.78
CA ALA A 110 -2.88 -10.38 21.08
C ALA A 110 -1.80 -11.18 21.84
N GLN A 111 -0.55 -11.03 21.44
CA GLN A 111 0.60 -11.66 22.14
C GLN A 111 0.79 -11.08 23.53
N ALA A 112 0.63 -9.78 23.72
CA ALA A 112 0.68 -9.14 25.04
C ALA A 112 -0.45 -9.62 25.98
N LEU A 113 -1.60 -10.02 25.40
CA LEU A 113 -2.73 -10.62 26.14
C LEU A 113 -2.57 -12.13 26.38
N GLY A 114 -1.39 -12.70 26.11
CA GLY A 114 -1.07 -14.09 26.40
C GLY A 114 -1.36 -15.10 25.28
N MET A 115 -1.63 -14.63 24.05
CA MET A 115 -1.71 -15.54 22.92
C MET A 115 -0.33 -16.10 22.56
N ARG A 116 -0.32 -17.34 22.04
CA ARG A 116 0.90 -18.04 21.66
C ARG A 116 1.70 -17.22 20.63
N HIS A 117 3.00 -17.04 20.90
CA HIS A 117 3.92 -16.41 19.95
C HIS A 117 4.04 -17.25 18.67
N LEU A 118 3.49 -16.75 17.56
CA LEU A 118 3.70 -17.32 16.23
C LEU A 118 4.60 -16.36 15.44
N PRO A 119 5.61 -16.88 14.71
CA PRO A 119 6.43 -16.04 13.85
C PRO A 119 5.57 -15.33 12.79
N LEU A 120 5.80 -14.03 12.57
CA LEU A 120 5.04 -13.24 11.59
C LEU A 120 5.12 -13.83 10.18
N ASN A 121 6.20 -14.54 9.85
CA ASN A 121 6.38 -15.21 8.56
C ASN A 121 5.76 -16.61 8.49
N SER A 122 5.07 -17.06 9.54
CA SER A 122 4.38 -18.34 9.50
C SER A 122 3.18 -18.31 8.55
N THR A 123 2.86 -19.43 7.91
CA THR A 123 1.75 -19.53 6.96
C THR A 123 0.42 -19.01 7.54
N PRO A 124 0.00 -19.37 8.77
CA PRO A 124 -1.27 -18.86 9.32
C PRO A 124 -1.24 -17.33 9.51
N MET A 125 -0.09 -16.75 9.89
CA MET A 125 0.03 -15.30 10.04
C MET A 125 -0.02 -14.58 8.71
N LEU A 126 0.60 -15.11 7.67
CA LEU A 126 0.54 -14.56 6.32
C LEU A 126 -0.88 -14.65 5.71
N LEU A 127 -1.59 -15.74 5.95
CA LEU A 127 -2.99 -15.87 5.52
C LEU A 127 -3.91 -14.91 6.28
N GLY A 128 -3.70 -14.74 7.58
CA GLY A 128 -4.42 -13.76 8.38
C GLY A 128 -4.15 -12.33 7.90
N GLN A 129 -2.90 -11.99 7.62
CA GLN A 129 -2.51 -10.70 7.03
C GLN A 129 -3.22 -10.47 5.69
N LEU A 130 -3.25 -11.48 4.82
CA LEU A 130 -3.93 -11.40 3.53
C LEU A 130 -5.43 -11.09 3.71
N GLY A 131 -6.12 -11.86 4.56
CA GLY A 131 -7.53 -11.65 4.84
C GLY A 131 -7.82 -10.27 5.43
N PHE A 132 -6.99 -9.82 6.37
CA PHE A 132 -7.11 -8.50 6.97
C PHE A 132 -6.88 -7.37 5.94
N THR A 133 -5.85 -7.49 5.11
CA THR A 133 -5.56 -6.52 4.04
C THR A 133 -6.72 -6.43 3.05
N VAL A 134 -7.28 -7.57 2.64
CA VAL A 134 -8.46 -7.59 1.76
C VAL A 134 -9.66 -6.90 2.43
N ALA A 135 -9.91 -7.14 3.71
CA ALA A 135 -10.97 -6.47 4.45
C ALA A 135 -10.76 -4.94 4.50
N CYS A 136 -9.53 -4.47 4.74
CA CYS A 136 -9.18 -3.05 4.69
C CYS A 136 -9.43 -2.46 3.29
N CYS A 137 -9.01 -3.15 2.23
CA CYS A 137 -9.24 -2.69 0.85
C CYS A 137 -10.73 -2.60 0.51
N VAL A 138 -11.53 -3.56 0.98
CA VAL A 138 -13.00 -3.54 0.82
C VAL A 138 -13.60 -2.34 1.57
N ALA A 139 -13.19 -2.11 2.82
CA ALA A 139 -13.67 -0.96 3.62
C ALA A 139 -13.30 0.37 2.94
N VAL A 140 -12.08 0.52 2.47
CA VAL A 140 -11.62 1.71 1.71
C VAL A 140 -12.43 1.86 0.42
N ARG A 141 -12.68 0.76 -0.30
CA ARG A 141 -13.51 0.79 -1.50
C ARG A 141 -14.91 1.37 -1.25
N TYR A 142 -15.56 0.95 -0.17
CA TYR A 142 -16.89 1.46 0.17
C TYR A 142 -16.87 2.93 0.62
N THR A 143 -15.85 3.37 1.33
CA THR A 143 -15.70 4.76 1.76
C THR A 143 -15.34 5.68 0.60
N VAL A 144 -14.34 5.30 -0.21
CA VAL A 144 -13.88 6.06 -1.37
C VAL A 144 -14.98 6.17 -2.43
N ALA A 145 -15.76 5.09 -2.66
CA ALA A 145 -16.85 5.12 -3.62
C ALA A 145 -17.91 6.19 -3.31
N ARG A 146 -18.12 6.51 -2.03
CA ARG A 146 -19.08 7.54 -1.61
C ARG A 146 -18.57 8.96 -1.79
N THR A 147 -17.25 9.15 -1.90
CA THR A 147 -16.63 10.47 -2.04
C THR A 147 -16.23 10.80 -3.48
N MET A 148 -16.40 9.83 -4.38
CA MET A 148 -16.05 10.01 -5.79
C MET A 148 -17.07 10.86 -6.54
N PRO A 149 -16.60 11.76 -7.44
CA PRO A 149 -17.48 12.44 -8.38
C PRO A 149 -18.22 11.45 -9.28
N GLU A 150 -19.44 11.78 -9.69
CA GLU A 150 -20.27 10.92 -10.55
C GLU A 150 -19.65 10.64 -11.93
N ASP A 151 -18.84 11.56 -12.44
CA ASP A 151 -18.10 11.41 -13.70
C ASP A 151 -16.89 10.49 -13.61
N GLY A 152 -16.49 10.06 -12.41
CA GLY A 152 -15.33 9.19 -12.16
C GLY A 152 -13.98 9.81 -12.52
N ILE A 153 -13.92 11.14 -12.62
CA ILE A 153 -12.71 11.91 -12.94
C ILE A 153 -12.41 12.85 -11.76
N TYR A 154 -11.21 12.74 -11.21
CA TYR A 154 -10.71 13.70 -10.21
C TYR A 154 -9.99 14.85 -10.87
N HIS A 155 -10.45 16.06 -10.62
CA HIS A 155 -9.70 17.28 -10.92
C HIS A 155 -8.91 17.70 -9.68
N ILE A 156 -7.66 17.27 -9.62
CA ILE A 156 -6.79 17.51 -8.47
C ILE A 156 -6.04 18.83 -8.66
N GLY A 157 -6.34 19.79 -7.78
CA GLY A 157 -5.60 21.03 -7.73
C GLY A 157 -4.23 20.86 -7.04
N PRO A 158 -3.26 21.79 -7.31
CA PRO A 158 -1.93 21.70 -6.72
C PRO A 158 -1.93 21.75 -5.18
N ARG A 159 -2.90 22.42 -4.56
CA ARG A 159 -3.07 22.43 -3.10
C ARG A 159 -3.47 21.08 -2.53
N GLN A 160 -4.38 20.37 -3.19
CA GLN A 160 -4.82 19.03 -2.78
C GLN A 160 -3.68 18.01 -2.93
N LEU A 161 -2.94 18.08 -4.04
CA LEU A 161 -1.76 17.24 -4.25
C LEU A 161 -0.67 17.53 -3.19
N GLY A 162 -0.41 18.80 -2.89
CA GLY A 162 0.55 19.21 -1.87
C GLY A 162 0.16 18.75 -0.48
N SER A 163 -1.11 18.88 -0.09
CA SER A 163 -1.59 18.41 1.22
C SER A 163 -1.51 16.89 1.36
N ALA A 164 -1.89 16.14 0.32
CA ALA A 164 -1.76 14.69 0.31
C ALA A 164 -0.29 14.24 0.36
N GLY A 165 0.60 14.91 -0.38
CA GLY A 165 2.03 14.66 -0.35
C GLY A 165 2.64 14.92 1.03
N LEU A 166 2.22 15.99 1.70
CA LEU A 166 2.65 16.28 3.08
C LEU A 166 2.19 15.20 4.06
N LEU A 167 0.93 14.77 3.99
CA LEU A 167 0.41 13.68 4.81
C LEU A 167 1.18 12.37 4.56
N GLY A 168 1.46 12.05 3.30
CA GLY A 168 2.26 10.88 2.94
C GLY A 168 3.68 10.96 3.51
N ALA A 169 4.33 12.12 3.42
CA ALA A 169 5.67 12.34 3.98
C ALA A 169 5.68 12.22 5.51
N ILE A 170 4.68 12.80 6.21
CA ILE A 170 4.53 12.67 7.67
C ILE A 170 4.35 11.20 8.06
N PHE A 171 3.52 10.45 7.33
CA PHE A 171 3.30 9.03 7.59
C PHE A 171 4.58 8.21 7.45
N VAL A 172 5.32 8.39 6.35
CA VAL A 172 6.61 7.72 6.14
C VAL A 172 7.61 8.08 7.24
N PHE A 173 7.67 9.35 7.65
CA PHE A 173 8.54 9.79 8.72
C PHE A 173 8.17 9.19 10.08
N GLN A 174 6.88 9.16 10.43
CA GLN A 174 6.41 8.52 11.67
C GLN A 174 6.71 7.02 11.69
N PHE A 175 6.52 6.36 10.57
CA PHE A 175 6.85 4.94 10.42
C PHE A 175 8.34 4.69 10.66
N PHE A 176 9.20 5.53 10.08
CA PHE A 176 10.64 5.47 10.29
C PHE A 176 11.02 5.71 11.75
N ALA A 177 10.46 6.73 12.40
CA ALA A 177 10.71 7.04 13.81
C ALA A 177 10.28 5.88 14.73
N LEU A 178 9.15 5.22 14.43
CA LEU A 178 8.67 4.07 15.19
C LEU A 178 9.62 2.87 15.04
N GLN A 179 10.09 2.56 13.84
CA GLN A 179 11.03 1.47 13.60
C GLN A 179 12.37 1.69 14.31
N THR A 180 12.89 2.91 14.32
CA THR A 180 14.14 3.24 15.02
C THR A 180 13.98 3.17 16.54
N SER A 181 12.87 3.65 17.09
CA SER A 181 12.58 3.62 18.53
C SER A 181 12.47 2.19 19.07
N LEU A 182 11.80 1.30 18.33
CA LEU A 182 11.68 -0.11 18.71
C LEU A 182 13.02 -0.84 18.73
N ARG A 183 13.99 -0.44 17.92
CA ARG A 183 15.34 -1.04 17.91
C ARG A 183 16.21 -0.56 19.07
N VAL A 184 16.12 0.72 19.43
CA VAL A 184 16.87 1.30 20.56
C VAL A 184 16.35 0.76 21.91
N GLY A 185 15.06 0.45 22.01
CA GLY A 185 14.47 -0.12 23.24
C GLY A 185 14.72 -1.62 23.45
N LEU A 186 15.33 -2.32 22.47
CA LEU A 186 15.64 -3.76 22.53
C LEU A 186 17.15 -4.05 22.74
N GLN A 187 17.98 -3.01 22.87
CA GLN A 187 19.40 -3.10 23.27
C GLN A 187 19.54 -2.77 24.75
#